data_28d26ff637e80dc7bbb90c6d717572bf
#
_entry.id   28d26ff637e80dc7bbb90c6d717572bf
#
_cell.length_a   1.000
_cell.length_b   1.000
_cell.length_c   1.000
_cell.angle_alpha   90.00
_cell.angle_beta   90.00
_cell.angle_gamma   90.00
#
_symmetry.space_group_name_H-M   'P 1'
#
loop_
_entity.id
_entity.type
_entity.pdbx_description
1 polymer ?
#
loop_
_entity_poly.entity_id
_entity_poly.type
_entity_poly.pdbx_seq_one_letter_code
_entity_poly.pdbx_strand_id
1 'polypeptide(L)'
;CSHYGRTPPCVDALVAAAPARVVIAMGDPNPQVNGQGLARLRAAGIAVTAGVLLDDALALNIGFIARMHRGTPWMWLKMASSLDGRSALPNGVSQWITGPDARADGHHWRARSCAVLTGIGTVLADDPQMNVRAVSTPRQPRKILLVSRFEVPLDARLLDGAPTWIFTAREDAAKAAVLADRGIVVTCLPDAAGKVDLTAMMQWLGRHEINEVHAEAGEKLNGSLLRTGCVDELLLYLAPMLLGEGAAMAKLPVLTQLDQAQRYRYTDVRQLGDDLRVRAQVEARWQSLRKAVEVAA
;
A
#
# COMPACT_ATOMS: atom_id res chain seq x y z
N CYS A 1 -12.76 -0.46 21.52
CA CYS A 1 -13.66 -1.43 20.91
C CYS A 1 -14.95 -1.52 21.72
N SER A 2 -16.11 -1.35 21.04
CA SER A 2 -17.47 -1.39 21.65
C SER A 2 -18.37 -2.44 21.02
N HIS A 3 -17.82 -3.24 20.08
CA HIS A 3 -18.52 -4.24 19.30
C HIS A 3 -18.07 -5.65 19.67
N TYR A 4 -18.99 -6.61 19.71
CA TYR A 4 -18.70 -8.03 19.87
C TYR A 4 -18.19 -8.59 18.53
N GLY A 5 -16.89 -8.90 18.48
CA GLY A 5 -16.24 -9.56 17.35
C GLY A 5 -15.75 -10.95 17.75
N ARG A 6 -14.49 -11.24 17.45
CA ARG A 6 -13.83 -12.51 17.89
C ARG A 6 -13.58 -12.52 19.40
N THR A 7 -13.56 -11.35 20.04
CA THR A 7 -13.39 -11.15 21.48
C THR A 7 -14.48 -10.20 22.00
N PRO A 8 -14.81 -10.25 23.30
CA PRO A 8 -15.68 -9.24 23.93
C PRO A 8 -15.11 -7.82 23.78
N PRO A 9 -15.98 -6.78 23.78
CA PRO A 9 -15.54 -5.42 23.66
C PRO A 9 -14.69 -4.97 24.85
N CYS A 10 -13.55 -4.30 24.58
CA CYS A 10 -12.64 -3.79 25.63
C CYS A 10 -13.34 -2.78 26.56
N VAL A 11 -14.36 -2.08 26.07
CA VAL A 11 -15.12 -1.11 26.90
C VAL A 11 -15.81 -1.77 28.08
N ASP A 12 -16.27 -3.03 27.96
CA ASP A 12 -16.92 -3.74 29.07
C ASP A 12 -15.93 -3.99 30.21
N ALA A 13 -14.71 -4.42 29.88
CA ALA A 13 -13.65 -4.61 30.88
C ALA A 13 -13.22 -3.28 31.53
N LEU A 14 -13.16 -2.20 30.75
CA LEU A 14 -12.81 -0.88 31.28
C LEU A 14 -13.90 -0.33 32.21
N VAL A 15 -15.19 -0.49 31.88
CA VAL A 15 -16.30 -0.11 32.75
C VAL A 15 -16.28 -0.92 34.05
N ALA A 16 -16.05 -2.24 33.97
CA ALA A 16 -15.94 -3.09 35.16
C ALA A 16 -14.73 -2.74 36.05
N ALA A 17 -13.60 -2.35 35.46
CA ALA A 17 -12.39 -1.95 36.20
C ALA A 17 -12.50 -0.53 36.81
N ALA A 18 -13.47 0.28 36.36
CA ALA A 18 -13.77 1.65 36.83
C ALA A 18 -12.54 2.55 37.01
N PRO A 19 -11.63 2.71 36.03
CA PRO A 19 -10.51 3.61 36.15
C PRO A 19 -10.99 5.06 36.27
N ALA A 20 -10.24 5.91 36.98
CA ALA A 20 -10.57 7.32 37.12
C ALA A 20 -10.56 8.06 35.77
N ARG A 21 -9.69 7.66 34.84
CA ARG A 21 -9.55 8.28 33.52
C ARG A 21 -9.08 7.26 32.47
N VAL A 22 -9.60 7.38 31.24
CA VAL A 22 -9.13 6.67 30.04
C VAL A 22 -8.59 7.69 29.04
N VAL A 23 -7.38 7.45 28.53
CA VAL A 23 -6.75 8.27 27.48
C VAL A 23 -6.72 7.47 26.20
N ILE A 24 -7.20 8.05 25.10
CA ILE A 24 -7.23 7.43 23.79
C ILE A 24 -6.55 8.32 22.75
N ALA A 25 -5.91 7.71 21.77
CA ALA A 25 -5.22 8.44 20.71
C ALA A 25 -6.19 8.95 19.64
N MET A 26 -7.15 8.13 19.20
CA MET A 26 -8.04 8.46 18.09
C MET A 26 -9.39 7.75 18.24
N GLY A 27 -10.40 8.21 17.49
CA GLY A 27 -11.65 7.50 17.28
C GLY A 27 -11.48 6.28 16.37
N ASP A 28 -12.46 5.39 16.43
CA ASP A 28 -12.50 4.23 15.52
C ASP A 28 -13.32 4.63 14.27
N PRO A 29 -12.74 4.54 13.05
CA PRO A 29 -13.47 4.90 11.83
C PRO A 29 -14.51 3.87 11.40
N ASN A 30 -14.53 2.67 12.03
CA ASN A 30 -15.51 1.64 11.72
C ASN A 30 -16.91 2.09 12.16
N PRO A 31 -17.90 2.21 11.24
CA PRO A 31 -19.26 2.66 11.58
C PRO A 31 -19.94 1.83 12.67
N GLN A 32 -19.58 0.56 12.82
CA GLN A 32 -20.13 -0.33 13.86
C GLN A 32 -19.58 -0.02 15.26
N VAL A 33 -18.48 0.74 15.38
CA VAL A 33 -17.79 1.01 16.64
C VAL A 33 -17.82 2.49 16.98
N ASN A 34 -17.80 3.34 15.98
CA ASN A 34 -17.58 4.79 16.04
C ASN A 34 -18.32 5.47 17.20
N GLY A 35 -17.57 6.07 18.14
CA GLY A 35 -18.08 6.85 19.26
C GLY A 35 -18.77 6.05 20.38
N GLN A 36 -19.28 4.85 20.12
CA GLN A 36 -20.07 4.07 21.09
C GLN A 36 -19.27 3.72 22.36
N GLY A 37 -18.00 3.34 22.20
CA GLY A 37 -17.13 3.03 23.34
C GLY A 37 -16.90 4.23 24.25
N LEU A 38 -16.71 5.40 23.67
CA LEU A 38 -16.51 6.66 24.40
C LEU A 38 -17.79 7.08 25.14
N ALA A 39 -18.95 6.99 24.49
CA ALA A 39 -20.23 7.27 25.09
C ALA A 39 -20.49 6.37 26.31
N ARG A 40 -20.18 5.07 26.20
CA ARG A 40 -20.34 4.11 27.31
C ARG A 40 -19.39 4.39 28.48
N LEU A 41 -18.13 4.76 28.23
CA LEU A 41 -17.18 5.16 29.28
C LEU A 41 -17.65 6.41 30.02
N ARG A 42 -18.07 7.44 29.27
CA ARG A 42 -18.61 8.69 29.84
C ARG A 42 -19.90 8.42 30.67
N ALA A 43 -20.80 7.57 30.16
CA ALA A 43 -22.03 7.19 30.88
C ALA A 43 -21.74 6.42 32.18
N ALA A 44 -20.61 5.70 32.25
CA ALA A 44 -20.16 5.03 33.46
C ALA A 44 -19.39 5.97 34.44
N GLY A 45 -19.35 7.27 34.18
CA GLY A 45 -18.66 8.25 35.03
C GLY A 45 -17.14 8.30 34.86
N ILE A 46 -16.59 7.62 33.85
CA ILE A 46 -15.15 7.56 33.60
C ILE A 46 -14.74 8.79 32.75
N ALA A 47 -13.76 9.56 33.27
CA ALA A 47 -13.22 10.69 32.52
C ALA A 47 -12.49 10.20 31.24
N VAL A 48 -12.75 10.81 30.07
CA VAL A 48 -12.13 10.42 28.81
C VAL A 48 -11.38 11.60 28.20
N THR A 49 -10.08 11.40 27.93
CA THR A 49 -9.24 12.32 27.15
C THR A 49 -8.96 11.70 25.80
N ALA A 50 -9.25 12.40 24.70
CA ALA A 50 -9.04 11.90 23.34
C ALA A 50 -8.03 12.76 22.57
N GLY A 51 -7.47 12.24 21.48
CA GLY A 51 -6.60 12.95 20.56
C GLY A 51 -5.11 12.97 20.97
N VAL A 52 -4.72 12.26 22.02
CA VAL A 52 -3.31 12.19 22.46
C VAL A 52 -2.51 11.32 21.52
N LEU A 53 -1.49 11.87 20.85
CA LEU A 53 -0.68 11.20 19.83
C LEU A 53 -1.53 10.70 18.64
N LEU A 54 -2.52 11.49 18.21
CA LEU A 54 -3.44 11.13 17.13
C LEU A 54 -2.69 10.82 15.83
N ASP A 55 -1.72 11.64 15.44
CA ASP A 55 -1.00 11.48 14.18
C ASP A 55 -0.11 10.22 14.19
N ASP A 56 0.49 9.87 15.34
CA ASP A 56 1.26 8.63 15.49
C ASP A 56 0.35 7.39 15.40
N ALA A 57 -0.80 7.43 16.05
CA ALA A 57 -1.78 6.35 16.00
C ALA A 57 -2.37 6.19 14.60
N LEU A 58 -2.63 7.30 13.88
CA LEU A 58 -3.06 7.29 12.50
C LEU A 58 -2.00 6.66 11.59
N ALA A 59 -0.72 7.05 11.71
CA ALA A 59 0.38 6.50 10.92
C ALA A 59 0.55 4.99 11.13
N LEU A 60 0.35 4.53 12.36
CA LEU A 60 0.45 3.11 12.72
C LEU A 60 -0.67 2.27 12.08
N ASN A 61 -1.88 2.84 11.97
CA ASN A 61 -3.10 2.15 11.53
C ASN A 61 -3.61 2.64 10.17
N ILE A 62 -2.78 3.35 9.40
CA ILE A 62 -3.18 4.11 8.20
C ILE A 62 -4.01 3.29 7.21
N GLY A 63 -3.61 2.05 6.96
CA GLY A 63 -4.27 1.18 6.00
C GLY A 63 -5.64 0.73 6.47
N PHE A 64 -5.81 0.37 7.76
CA PHE A 64 -7.12 0.04 8.32
C PHE A 64 -8.06 1.24 8.24
N ILE A 65 -7.58 2.41 8.63
CA ILE A 65 -8.37 3.64 8.62
C ILE A 65 -8.77 4.03 7.20
N ALA A 66 -7.85 3.94 6.24
CA ALA A 66 -8.13 4.19 4.83
C ALA A 66 -9.23 3.25 4.30
N ARG A 67 -9.12 1.95 4.57
CA ARG A 67 -10.13 0.97 4.15
C ARG A 67 -11.49 1.22 4.79
N MET A 68 -11.56 1.53 6.08
CA MET A 68 -12.82 1.81 6.77
C MET A 68 -13.46 3.11 6.28
N HIS A 69 -12.65 4.15 6.04
CA HIS A 69 -13.17 5.47 5.68
C HIS A 69 -13.59 5.58 4.21
N ARG A 70 -12.80 5.00 3.28
CA ARG A 70 -13.02 5.19 1.82
C ARG A 70 -13.23 3.89 1.04
N GLY A 71 -13.18 2.72 1.70
CA GLY A 71 -13.39 1.40 1.07
C GLY A 71 -12.21 0.90 0.24
N THR A 72 -11.05 1.56 0.26
CA THR A 72 -9.85 1.17 -0.49
C THR A 72 -8.62 1.14 0.41
N PRO A 73 -7.62 0.25 0.14
CA PRO A 73 -6.39 0.21 0.92
C PRO A 73 -5.57 1.51 0.80
N TRP A 74 -4.64 1.70 1.73
CA TRP A 74 -3.54 2.66 1.57
C TRP A 74 -2.50 2.08 0.63
N MET A 75 -2.11 2.84 -0.39
CA MET A 75 -1.12 2.40 -1.38
C MET A 75 0.21 3.13 -1.22
N TRP A 76 1.24 2.36 -0.94
CA TRP A 76 2.65 2.74 -1.00
C TRP A 76 3.19 2.47 -2.39
N LEU A 77 3.73 3.47 -3.09
CA LEU A 77 4.44 3.26 -4.34
C LEU A 77 5.95 3.35 -4.08
N LYS A 78 6.61 2.20 -4.10
CA LYS A 78 8.07 2.12 -3.97
C LYS A 78 8.73 2.32 -5.31
N MET A 79 9.69 3.23 -5.36
CA MET A 79 10.55 3.43 -6.53
C MET A 79 12.01 3.53 -6.08
N ALA A 80 12.93 3.01 -6.90
CA ALA A 80 14.35 3.14 -6.69
C ALA A 80 14.98 3.78 -7.93
N SER A 81 15.86 4.75 -7.74
CA SER A 81 16.48 5.47 -8.86
C SER A 81 17.85 6.05 -8.50
N SER A 82 18.57 6.48 -9.53
CA SER A 82 19.70 7.40 -9.44
C SER A 82 19.24 8.80 -9.02
N LEU A 83 20.17 9.71 -8.73
CA LEU A 83 19.89 11.12 -8.42
C LEU A 83 19.22 11.86 -9.58
N ASP A 84 19.50 11.50 -10.83
CA ASP A 84 18.86 12.05 -12.02
C ASP A 84 17.55 11.33 -12.39
N GLY A 85 17.00 10.52 -11.46
CA GLY A 85 15.65 9.94 -11.55
C GLY A 85 15.51 8.76 -12.51
N ARG A 86 16.59 8.00 -12.78
CA ARG A 86 16.57 6.83 -13.65
C ARG A 86 16.47 5.54 -12.86
N SER A 87 15.58 4.66 -13.30
CA SER A 87 15.32 3.35 -12.70
C SER A 87 15.94 2.19 -13.46
N ALA A 88 16.46 2.42 -14.67
CA ALA A 88 17.22 1.47 -15.48
C ALA A 88 18.03 2.20 -16.55
N LEU A 89 19.07 1.56 -17.07
CA LEU A 89 19.81 1.99 -18.26
C LEU A 89 18.94 1.79 -19.53
N PRO A 90 19.31 2.40 -20.67
CA PRO A 90 18.58 2.22 -21.94
C PRO A 90 18.48 0.76 -22.41
N ASN A 91 19.44 -0.07 -22.06
CA ASN A 91 19.47 -1.52 -22.36
C ASN A 91 18.65 -2.37 -21.36
N GLY A 92 17.96 -1.74 -20.38
CA GLY A 92 17.14 -2.41 -19.38
C GLY A 92 17.87 -2.86 -18.11
N VAL A 93 19.19 -2.74 -18.03
CA VAL A 93 19.95 -3.09 -16.82
C VAL A 93 19.55 -2.16 -15.68
N SER A 94 19.08 -2.73 -14.55
CA SER A 94 18.60 -2.01 -13.37
C SER A 94 19.17 -2.53 -12.05
N GLN A 95 19.83 -3.65 -12.04
CA GLN A 95 20.36 -4.32 -10.84
C GLN A 95 21.88 -4.10 -10.72
N TRP A 96 22.39 -3.51 -9.63
CA TRP A 96 21.62 -2.90 -8.52
C TRP A 96 21.89 -1.40 -8.48
N ILE A 97 20.85 -0.58 -8.59
CA ILE A 97 20.98 0.86 -8.47
C ILE A 97 21.19 1.24 -7.00
N THR A 98 20.39 0.66 -6.08
CA THR A 98 20.45 0.92 -4.64
C THR A 98 21.21 -0.17 -3.89
N GLY A 99 21.84 0.21 -2.78
CA GLY A 99 22.66 -0.65 -1.95
C GLY A 99 21.88 -1.68 -1.12
N PRO A 100 22.58 -2.55 -0.38
CA PRO A 100 21.95 -3.64 0.39
C PRO A 100 21.03 -3.14 1.49
N ASP A 101 21.36 -2.03 2.17
CA ASP A 101 20.58 -1.49 3.28
C ASP A 101 19.22 -0.97 2.80
N ALA A 102 19.18 -0.26 1.67
CA ALA A 102 17.93 0.18 1.05
C ALA A 102 17.07 -1.01 0.58
N ARG A 103 17.69 -2.08 0.06
CA ARG A 103 16.97 -3.32 -0.31
C ARG A 103 16.41 -4.04 0.92
N ALA A 104 17.14 -4.09 2.02
CA ALA A 104 16.67 -4.66 3.29
C ALA A 104 15.49 -3.86 3.85
N ASP A 105 15.58 -2.53 3.85
CA ASP A 105 14.47 -1.65 4.24
C ASP A 105 13.24 -1.88 3.36
N GLY A 106 13.39 -2.05 2.05
CA GLY A 106 12.29 -2.43 1.15
C GLY A 106 11.58 -3.73 1.57
N HIS A 107 12.33 -4.71 2.11
CA HIS A 107 11.73 -5.93 2.66
C HIS A 107 10.97 -5.70 3.98
N HIS A 108 11.34 -4.73 4.81
CA HIS A 108 10.53 -4.32 5.97
C HIS A 108 9.18 -3.75 5.53
N TRP A 109 9.15 -2.93 4.46
CA TRP A 109 7.90 -2.39 3.90
C TRP A 109 7.02 -3.48 3.29
N ARG A 110 7.59 -4.48 2.62
CA ARG A 110 6.84 -5.66 2.18
C ARG A 110 6.25 -6.42 3.36
N ALA A 111 7.04 -6.65 4.42
CA ALA A 111 6.59 -7.36 5.63
C ALA A 111 5.45 -6.65 6.35
N ARG A 112 5.47 -5.31 6.39
CA ARG A 112 4.40 -4.47 6.93
C ARG A 112 3.10 -4.63 6.13
N SER A 113 3.18 -4.64 4.81
CA SER A 113 2.02 -4.56 3.92
C SER A 113 1.18 -5.84 3.90
N CYS A 114 -0.12 -5.72 3.61
CA CYS A 114 -1.01 -6.85 3.41
C CYS A 114 -0.73 -7.53 2.07
N ALA A 115 -0.35 -6.73 1.06
CA ALA A 115 -0.06 -7.23 -0.27
C ALA A 115 1.09 -6.47 -0.93
N VAL A 116 1.83 -7.18 -1.81
CA VAL A 116 2.86 -6.61 -2.69
C VAL A 116 2.36 -6.70 -4.12
N LEU A 117 2.31 -5.56 -4.83
CA LEU A 117 1.77 -5.43 -6.17
C LEU A 117 2.88 -5.20 -7.18
N THR A 118 2.81 -5.90 -8.31
CA THR A 118 3.70 -5.68 -9.46
C THR A 118 2.95 -5.79 -10.79
N GLY A 119 3.61 -5.43 -11.88
CA GLY A 119 3.09 -5.56 -13.24
C GLY A 119 3.82 -6.64 -14.03
N ILE A 120 3.18 -7.11 -15.10
CA ILE A 120 3.72 -8.13 -15.98
C ILE A 120 5.10 -7.77 -16.56
N GLY A 121 5.36 -6.49 -16.83
CA GLY A 121 6.67 -6.06 -17.34
C GLY A 121 7.82 -6.40 -16.39
N THR A 122 7.63 -6.26 -15.08
CA THR A 122 8.62 -6.64 -14.07
C THR A 122 8.79 -8.17 -14.02
N VAL A 123 7.70 -8.93 -14.16
CA VAL A 123 7.77 -10.41 -14.17
C VAL A 123 8.54 -10.91 -15.38
N LEU A 124 8.30 -10.35 -16.56
CA LEU A 124 8.98 -10.76 -17.79
C LEU A 124 10.46 -10.33 -17.84
N ALA A 125 10.83 -9.23 -17.15
CA ALA A 125 12.21 -8.74 -17.12
C ALA A 125 13.07 -9.43 -16.05
N ASP A 126 12.52 -9.62 -14.84
CA ASP A 126 13.31 -9.98 -13.65
C ASP A 126 12.90 -11.32 -13.02
N ASP A 127 11.79 -11.91 -13.44
CA ASP A 127 11.16 -13.10 -12.82
C ASP A 127 11.22 -13.08 -11.27
N PRO A 128 10.64 -12.07 -10.61
CA PRO A 128 10.82 -11.84 -9.20
C PRO A 128 9.94 -12.77 -8.35
N GLN A 129 10.41 -13.16 -7.19
CA GLN A 129 9.59 -13.91 -6.21
C GLN A 129 8.54 -13.05 -5.48
N MET A 130 8.72 -11.74 -5.41
CA MET A 130 7.84 -10.78 -4.69
C MET A 130 7.51 -11.19 -3.25
N ASN A 131 8.44 -11.83 -2.56
CA ASN A 131 8.31 -12.29 -1.17
C ASN A 131 9.19 -11.48 -0.21
N VAL A 132 8.96 -11.65 1.09
CA VAL A 132 9.85 -11.18 2.16
C VAL A 132 10.88 -12.27 2.44
N ARG A 133 12.18 -11.95 2.31
CA ARG A 133 13.29 -12.90 2.53
C ARG A 133 14.49 -12.30 3.26
N ALA A 134 14.66 -10.98 3.24
CA ALA A 134 15.81 -10.31 3.85
C ALA A 134 15.57 -9.93 5.32
N VAL A 135 14.34 -10.07 5.82
CA VAL A 135 13.96 -9.75 7.19
C VAL A 135 13.02 -10.82 7.73
N SER A 136 13.00 -10.99 9.07
CA SER A 136 12.05 -11.89 9.72
C SER A 136 10.62 -11.34 9.60
N THR A 137 9.67 -12.22 9.32
CA THR A 137 8.24 -11.86 9.25
C THR A 137 7.38 -13.03 9.70
N PRO A 138 6.32 -12.80 10.49
CA PRO A 138 5.40 -13.86 10.90
C PRO A 138 4.46 -14.31 9.76
N ARG A 139 4.40 -13.54 8.66
CA ARG A 139 3.54 -13.85 7.49
C ARG A 139 4.16 -13.32 6.22
N GLN A 140 3.88 -13.97 5.09
CA GLN A 140 4.16 -13.41 3.77
C GLN A 140 2.99 -12.52 3.31
N PRO A 141 3.25 -11.37 2.68
CA PRO A 141 2.22 -10.59 2.03
C PRO A 141 1.63 -11.36 0.85
N ARG A 142 0.35 -11.11 0.55
CA ARG A 142 -0.26 -11.59 -0.69
C ARG A 142 0.42 -10.96 -1.90
N LYS A 143 0.61 -11.73 -2.95
CA LYS A 143 1.16 -11.20 -4.20
C LYS A 143 0.02 -10.76 -5.13
N ILE A 144 0.19 -9.62 -5.77
CA ILE A 144 -0.77 -9.07 -6.74
C ILE A 144 -0.04 -8.81 -8.05
N LEU A 145 -0.53 -9.43 -9.13
CA LEU A 145 -0.01 -9.22 -10.47
C LEU A 145 -1.05 -8.51 -11.34
N LEU A 146 -0.63 -7.42 -12.00
CA LEU A 146 -1.41 -6.75 -13.04
C LEU A 146 -0.91 -7.17 -14.43
N VAL A 147 -1.80 -7.77 -15.22
CA VAL A 147 -1.47 -8.34 -16.53
C VAL A 147 -2.62 -8.19 -17.50
N SER A 148 -2.76 -7.04 -18.17
CA SER A 148 -3.94 -6.71 -18.99
C SER A 148 -4.25 -7.73 -20.08
N ARG A 149 -3.24 -8.34 -20.72
CA ARG A 149 -3.42 -9.31 -21.82
C ARG A 149 -3.39 -10.77 -21.37
N PHE A 150 -3.26 -11.00 -20.07
CA PHE A 150 -3.17 -12.32 -19.43
C PHE A 150 -1.99 -13.17 -19.93
N GLU A 151 -0.88 -12.52 -20.32
CA GLU A 151 0.33 -13.15 -20.86
C GLU A 151 1.32 -13.64 -19.78
N VAL A 152 0.91 -13.80 -18.53
CA VAL A 152 1.79 -14.32 -17.47
C VAL A 152 2.28 -15.73 -17.78
N PRO A 153 3.59 -16.02 -17.72
CA PRO A 153 4.13 -17.38 -17.81
C PRO A 153 3.66 -18.23 -16.62
N LEU A 154 3.26 -19.48 -16.89
CA LEU A 154 2.78 -20.38 -15.82
C LEU A 154 3.88 -20.86 -14.88
N ASP A 155 5.14 -20.73 -15.29
CA ASP A 155 6.35 -21.06 -14.52
C ASP A 155 6.98 -19.84 -13.83
N ALA A 156 6.36 -18.67 -13.91
CA ALA A 156 6.86 -17.47 -13.26
C ALA A 156 7.00 -17.65 -11.74
N ARG A 157 8.16 -17.35 -11.18
CA ARG A 157 8.50 -17.53 -9.74
C ARG A 157 7.57 -16.75 -8.81
N LEU A 158 6.94 -15.69 -9.31
CA LEU A 158 5.92 -14.96 -8.57
C LEU A 158 4.73 -15.86 -8.20
N LEU A 159 4.41 -16.88 -9.01
CA LEU A 159 3.26 -17.76 -8.79
C LEU A 159 3.51 -18.83 -7.70
N ASP A 160 4.75 -18.97 -7.21
CA ASP A 160 5.08 -19.95 -6.19
C ASP A 160 4.98 -19.40 -4.76
N GLY A 161 4.65 -20.26 -3.79
CA GLY A 161 4.67 -19.95 -2.37
C GLY A 161 3.45 -19.18 -1.90
N ALA A 162 3.58 -17.88 -1.52
CA ALA A 162 2.51 -17.09 -0.94
C ALA A 162 1.30 -16.92 -1.89
N PRO A 163 0.05 -16.81 -1.34
CA PRO A 163 -1.16 -16.65 -2.13
C PRO A 163 -1.06 -15.50 -3.12
N THR A 164 -1.44 -15.76 -4.36
CA THR A 164 -1.32 -14.79 -5.46
C THR A 164 -2.71 -14.46 -6.05
N TRP A 165 -2.93 -13.17 -6.31
CA TRP A 165 -4.08 -12.67 -7.06
C TRP A 165 -3.60 -12.05 -8.37
N ILE A 166 -4.28 -12.39 -9.46
CA ILE A 166 -4.00 -11.85 -10.79
C ILE A 166 -5.19 -11.02 -11.23
N PHE A 167 -4.94 -9.77 -11.61
CA PHE A 167 -5.92 -8.91 -12.25
C PHE A 167 -5.60 -8.80 -13.72
N THR A 168 -6.59 -9.09 -14.56
CA THR A 168 -6.48 -9.08 -16.03
C THR A 168 -7.58 -8.24 -16.66
N ALA A 169 -7.42 -7.85 -17.90
CA ALA A 169 -8.45 -7.22 -18.72
C ALA A 169 -8.96 -8.13 -19.83
N ARG A 170 -8.51 -9.40 -19.87
CA ARG A 170 -8.97 -10.43 -20.79
C ARG A 170 -9.26 -11.71 -20.07
N GLU A 171 -10.28 -12.39 -20.50
CA GLU A 171 -10.65 -13.71 -20.03
C GLU A 171 -9.93 -14.80 -20.85
N ASP A 172 -9.46 -15.83 -20.13
CA ASP A 172 -8.98 -17.09 -20.67
C ASP A 172 -9.36 -18.16 -19.63
N ALA A 173 -10.48 -18.82 -19.85
CA ALA A 173 -11.05 -19.77 -18.91
C ALA A 173 -10.13 -20.99 -18.68
N ALA A 174 -9.45 -21.44 -19.73
CA ALA A 174 -8.54 -22.60 -19.64
C ALA A 174 -7.33 -22.25 -18.77
N LYS A 175 -6.70 -21.10 -19.01
CA LYS A 175 -5.57 -20.63 -18.22
C LYS A 175 -5.98 -20.31 -16.78
N ALA A 176 -7.14 -19.70 -16.59
CA ALA A 176 -7.67 -19.42 -15.26
C ALA A 176 -7.92 -20.69 -14.44
N ALA A 177 -8.42 -21.77 -15.06
CA ALA A 177 -8.59 -23.06 -14.41
C ALA A 177 -7.26 -23.66 -13.94
N VAL A 178 -6.22 -23.68 -14.80
CA VAL A 178 -4.87 -24.14 -14.44
C VAL A 178 -4.29 -23.35 -13.27
N LEU A 179 -4.52 -22.03 -13.22
CA LEU A 179 -4.06 -21.18 -12.12
C LEU A 179 -4.87 -21.41 -10.83
N ALA A 180 -6.18 -21.65 -10.96
CA ALA A 180 -7.05 -21.95 -9.83
C ALA A 180 -6.67 -23.26 -9.13
N ASP A 181 -6.27 -24.31 -9.88
CA ASP A 181 -5.75 -25.57 -9.33
C ASP A 181 -4.50 -25.37 -8.46
N ARG A 182 -3.78 -24.27 -8.67
CA ARG A 182 -2.62 -23.84 -7.86
C ARG A 182 -3.01 -22.88 -6.73
N GLY A 183 -4.31 -22.65 -6.49
CA GLY A 183 -4.81 -21.72 -5.47
C GLY A 183 -4.63 -20.24 -5.83
N ILE A 184 -4.42 -19.92 -7.11
CA ILE A 184 -4.27 -18.55 -7.61
C ILE A 184 -5.65 -18.04 -8.05
N VAL A 185 -6.03 -16.87 -7.55
CA VAL A 185 -7.30 -16.22 -7.92
C VAL A 185 -7.06 -15.28 -9.09
N VAL A 186 -7.84 -15.45 -10.16
CA VAL A 186 -7.82 -14.57 -11.34
C VAL A 186 -9.11 -13.76 -11.38
N THR A 187 -8.99 -12.44 -11.54
CA THR A 187 -10.13 -11.53 -11.61
C THR A 187 -10.00 -10.66 -12.87
N CYS A 188 -10.98 -10.72 -13.75
CA CYS A 188 -11.03 -9.90 -14.95
C CYS A 188 -11.73 -8.56 -14.64
N LEU A 189 -11.01 -7.45 -14.79
CA LEU A 189 -11.49 -6.09 -14.53
C LEU A 189 -11.00 -5.17 -15.67
N PRO A 190 -11.61 -5.20 -16.87
CA PRO A 190 -11.22 -4.34 -17.98
C PRO A 190 -11.71 -2.90 -17.80
N ASP A 191 -10.84 -1.91 -18.10
CA ASP A 191 -11.25 -0.55 -18.38
C ASP A 191 -11.67 -0.36 -19.85
N ALA A 192 -12.14 0.84 -20.20
CA ALA A 192 -12.55 1.17 -21.57
C ALA A 192 -11.40 1.08 -22.61
N ALA A 193 -10.14 1.10 -22.18
CA ALA A 193 -8.95 0.98 -23.03
C ALA A 193 -8.41 -0.46 -23.10
N GLY A 194 -9.11 -1.45 -22.53
CA GLY A 194 -8.67 -2.84 -22.48
C GLY A 194 -7.45 -3.06 -21.56
N LYS A 195 -7.29 -2.20 -20.55
CA LYS A 195 -6.33 -2.36 -19.45
C LYS A 195 -7.06 -2.77 -18.18
N VAL A 196 -6.30 -3.21 -17.16
CA VAL A 196 -6.89 -3.44 -15.84
C VAL A 196 -7.38 -2.11 -15.27
N ASP A 197 -8.66 -2.06 -14.88
CA ASP A 197 -9.23 -0.93 -14.15
C ASP A 197 -8.65 -0.86 -12.74
N LEU A 198 -7.74 0.09 -12.53
CA LEU A 198 -7.03 0.26 -11.27
C LEU A 198 -7.95 0.73 -10.14
N THR A 199 -8.97 1.51 -10.46
CA THR A 199 -9.96 1.99 -9.47
C THR A 199 -10.85 0.83 -8.99
N ALA A 200 -11.37 0.04 -9.93
CA ALA A 200 -12.14 -1.15 -9.60
C ALA A 200 -11.31 -2.18 -8.82
N MET A 201 -10.03 -2.35 -9.18
CA MET A 201 -9.10 -3.20 -8.45
C MET A 201 -8.92 -2.71 -7.00
N MET A 202 -8.70 -1.43 -6.77
CA MET A 202 -8.54 -0.88 -5.41
C MET A 202 -9.79 -1.09 -4.56
N GLN A 203 -10.98 -0.91 -5.14
CA GLN A 203 -12.26 -1.21 -4.46
C GLN A 203 -12.40 -2.71 -4.16
N TRP A 204 -12.01 -3.56 -5.12
CA TRP A 204 -12.02 -5.01 -4.93
C TRP A 204 -11.10 -5.42 -3.77
N LEU A 205 -9.88 -4.88 -3.72
CA LEU A 205 -8.93 -5.13 -2.63
C LEU A 205 -9.48 -4.69 -1.26
N GLY A 206 -10.15 -3.55 -1.19
CA GLY A 206 -10.78 -3.08 0.05
C GLY A 206 -11.88 -4.03 0.54
N ARG A 207 -12.73 -4.53 -0.38
CA ARG A 207 -13.76 -5.55 -0.05
C ARG A 207 -13.17 -6.89 0.39
N HIS A 208 -11.94 -7.21 -0.03
CA HIS A 208 -11.21 -8.42 0.36
C HIS A 208 -10.22 -8.16 1.52
N GLU A 209 -10.52 -7.16 2.35
CA GLU A 209 -9.82 -6.85 3.60
C GLU A 209 -8.32 -6.52 3.49
N ILE A 210 -7.88 -6.08 2.31
CA ILE A 210 -6.53 -5.54 2.16
C ILE A 210 -6.50 -4.11 2.71
N ASN A 211 -5.67 -3.88 3.72
CA ASN A 211 -5.48 -2.59 4.35
C ASN A 211 -4.35 -1.79 3.69
N GLU A 212 -3.22 -2.42 3.42
CA GLU A 212 -2.04 -1.77 2.84
C GLU A 212 -1.52 -2.56 1.63
N VAL A 213 -1.21 -1.84 0.54
CA VAL A 213 -0.58 -2.38 -0.67
C VAL A 213 0.77 -1.71 -0.87
N HIS A 214 1.81 -2.51 -1.05
CA HIS A 214 3.14 -2.07 -1.42
C HIS A 214 3.36 -2.35 -2.92
N ALA A 215 3.33 -1.31 -3.75
CA ALA A 215 3.52 -1.44 -5.18
C ALA A 215 5.00 -1.29 -5.57
N GLU A 216 5.53 -2.29 -6.27
CA GLU A 216 6.87 -2.30 -6.86
C GLU A 216 6.77 -2.66 -8.34
N ALA A 217 6.88 -1.68 -9.22
CA ALA A 217 6.65 -1.87 -10.64
C ALA A 217 7.60 -1.02 -11.50
N GLY A 218 7.58 -1.27 -12.81
CA GLY A 218 8.30 -0.45 -13.77
C GLY A 218 7.56 0.85 -14.11
N GLU A 219 8.24 1.73 -14.84
CA GLU A 219 7.81 3.10 -15.16
C GLU A 219 6.38 3.21 -15.69
N LYS A 220 5.94 2.25 -16.52
CA LYS A 220 4.61 2.28 -17.16
C LYS A 220 3.49 2.11 -16.16
N LEU A 221 3.61 1.11 -15.27
CA LEU A 221 2.60 0.86 -14.25
C LEU A 221 2.67 1.92 -13.14
N ASN A 222 3.86 2.34 -12.71
CA ASN A 222 4.04 3.45 -11.78
C ASN A 222 3.30 4.71 -12.28
N GLY A 223 3.52 5.06 -13.55
CA GLY A 223 2.82 6.19 -14.19
C GLY A 223 1.30 6.02 -14.23
N SER A 224 0.80 4.80 -14.46
CA SER A 224 -0.65 4.53 -14.44
C SER A 224 -1.24 4.68 -13.04
N LEU A 225 -0.59 4.11 -12.00
CA LEU A 225 -1.02 4.22 -10.60
C LEU A 225 -1.05 5.69 -10.14
N LEU A 226 -0.05 6.48 -10.55
CA LEU A 226 0.01 7.91 -10.22
C LEU A 226 -1.12 8.69 -10.92
N ARG A 227 -1.31 8.49 -12.24
CA ARG A 227 -2.35 9.20 -13.01
C ARG A 227 -3.78 8.90 -12.55
N THR A 228 -4.05 7.66 -12.16
CA THR A 228 -5.37 7.27 -11.64
C THR A 228 -5.59 7.70 -10.19
N GLY A 229 -4.58 8.31 -9.58
CA GLY A 229 -4.68 8.74 -8.20
C GLY A 229 -4.79 7.59 -7.19
N CYS A 230 -4.34 6.38 -7.50
CA CYS A 230 -4.37 5.26 -6.56
C CYS A 230 -3.30 5.35 -5.47
N VAL A 231 -2.22 6.13 -5.71
CA VAL A 231 -1.07 6.22 -4.80
C VAL A 231 -1.35 7.21 -3.68
N ASP A 232 -1.15 6.80 -2.45
CA ASP A 232 -1.28 7.64 -1.26
C ASP A 232 0.06 8.20 -0.79
N GLU A 233 1.11 7.39 -0.87
CA GLU A 233 2.44 7.76 -0.42
C GLU A 233 3.52 7.14 -1.31
N LEU A 234 4.54 7.93 -1.59
CA LEU A 234 5.75 7.50 -2.29
C LEU A 234 6.79 7.03 -1.29
N LEU A 235 7.44 5.93 -1.59
CA LEU A 235 8.59 5.39 -0.90
C LEU A 235 9.76 5.36 -1.89
N LEU A 236 10.58 6.41 -1.88
CA LEU A 236 11.65 6.60 -2.82
C LEU A 236 12.99 6.18 -2.22
N TYR A 237 13.78 5.43 -2.98
CA TYR A 237 15.16 5.12 -2.66
C TYR A 237 16.04 5.75 -3.73
N LEU A 238 16.90 6.69 -3.34
CA LEU A 238 17.76 7.47 -4.22
C LEU A 238 19.21 7.08 -3.99
N ALA A 239 19.83 6.48 -5.01
CA ALA A 239 21.24 6.13 -4.98
C ALA A 239 22.11 7.33 -5.37
N PRO A 240 23.29 7.53 -4.75
CA PRO A 240 24.17 8.66 -5.01
C PRO A 240 24.95 8.48 -6.32
N MET A 241 24.24 8.27 -7.44
CA MET A 241 24.82 8.11 -8.77
C MET A 241 23.99 8.82 -9.84
N LEU A 242 24.60 9.07 -10.99
CA LEU A 242 23.95 9.59 -12.18
C LEU A 242 24.02 8.53 -13.27
N LEU A 243 22.92 8.28 -13.97
CA LEU A 243 22.82 7.28 -15.05
C LEU A 243 22.70 7.92 -16.44
N GLY A 244 22.29 9.19 -16.53
CA GLY A 244 22.07 9.87 -17.79
C GLY A 244 20.76 9.43 -18.45
N GLU A 245 20.83 8.98 -19.73
CA GLU A 245 19.66 8.43 -20.42
C GLU A 245 19.26 7.08 -19.82
N GLY A 246 17.93 6.84 -19.75
CA GLY A 246 17.39 5.60 -19.20
C GLY A 246 15.91 5.69 -18.87
N ALA A 247 15.35 4.60 -18.35
CA ALA A 247 13.97 4.54 -17.93
C ALA A 247 13.74 5.47 -16.73
N ALA A 248 12.65 6.23 -16.76
CA ALA A 248 12.25 7.08 -15.63
C ALA A 248 11.64 6.23 -14.51
N MET A 249 11.54 6.79 -13.29
CA MET A 249 10.83 6.16 -12.17
C MET A 249 9.34 5.93 -12.49
N ALA A 250 8.74 6.82 -13.27
CA ALA A 250 7.34 6.74 -13.69
C ALA A 250 7.13 7.43 -15.04
N LYS A 251 6.35 6.83 -15.92
CA LYS A 251 5.96 7.44 -17.19
C LYS A 251 4.76 8.35 -16.98
N LEU A 252 5.04 9.64 -16.81
CA LEU A 252 4.04 10.67 -16.63
C LEU A 252 3.74 11.43 -17.94
N PRO A 253 2.58 12.10 -18.06
CA PRO A 253 2.29 12.98 -19.18
C PRO A 253 3.23 14.18 -19.19
N VAL A 254 3.41 14.76 -20.36
CA VAL A 254 4.11 16.04 -20.48
C VAL A 254 3.25 17.13 -19.88
N LEU A 255 3.81 17.87 -18.92
CA LEU A 255 3.17 19.05 -18.32
C LEU A 255 3.66 20.30 -19.04
N THR A 256 2.76 21.25 -19.23
CA THR A 256 3.08 22.56 -19.83
C THR A 256 3.12 23.69 -18.82
N GLN A 257 2.62 23.43 -17.60
CA GLN A 257 2.59 24.41 -16.50
C GLN A 257 2.92 23.70 -15.18
N LEU A 258 3.61 24.40 -14.27
CA LEU A 258 4.04 23.83 -12.98
C LEU A 258 2.90 23.57 -11.98
N ASP A 259 1.78 24.27 -12.12
CA ASP A 259 0.58 24.08 -11.30
C ASP A 259 -0.16 22.77 -11.60
N GLN A 260 0.07 22.18 -12.78
CA GLN A 260 -0.43 20.84 -13.14
C GLN A 260 0.32 19.71 -12.42
N ALA A 261 1.46 20.02 -11.78
CA ALA A 261 2.28 19.01 -11.12
C ALA A 261 1.61 18.50 -9.84
N GLN A 262 1.55 17.18 -9.69
CA GLN A 262 1.11 16.56 -8.46
C GLN A 262 2.11 16.87 -7.33
N ARG A 263 1.61 17.42 -6.22
CA ARG A 263 2.45 17.83 -5.08
C ARG A 263 2.30 16.81 -3.95
N TYR A 264 3.41 16.61 -3.24
CA TYR A 264 3.53 15.74 -2.08
C TYR A 264 4.14 16.50 -0.91
N ARG A 265 3.88 16.05 0.31
CA ARG A 265 4.55 16.52 1.51
C ARG A 265 5.55 15.45 1.98
N TYR A 266 6.80 15.83 2.20
CA TYR A 266 7.77 14.94 2.81
C TYR A 266 7.38 14.63 4.26
N THR A 267 7.42 13.34 4.61
CA THR A 267 7.09 12.86 5.95
C THR A 267 8.30 12.26 6.66
N ASP A 268 9.28 11.76 5.91
CA ASP A 268 10.53 11.23 6.45
C ASP A 268 11.60 11.26 5.37
N VAL A 269 12.83 11.61 5.78
CA VAL A 269 14.03 11.51 4.95
C VAL A 269 15.11 10.85 5.80
N ARG A 270 15.63 9.71 5.34
CA ARG A 270 16.59 8.92 6.09
C ARG A 270 17.69 8.38 5.19
N GLN A 271 18.92 8.41 5.66
CA GLN A 271 20.04 7.72 5.03
C GLN A 271 20.04 6.25 5.40
N LEU A 272 20.26 5.38 4.42
CA LEU A 272 20.32 3.91 4.54
C LEU A 272 21.57 3.43 3.79
N GLY A 273 22.67 3.23 4.52
CA GLY A 273 23.98 3.09 3.89
C GLY A 273 24.34 4.35 3.11
N ASP A 274 24.61 4.21 1.83
CA ASP A 274 24.91 5.34 0.93
C ASP A 274 23.64 5.96 0.31
N ASP A 275 22.50 5.25 0.34
CA ASP A 275 21.25 5.69 -0.29
C ASP A 275 20.43 6.59 0.63
N LEU A 276 19.53 7.38 0.04
CA LEU A 276 18.49 8.10 0.76
C LEU A 276 17.14 7.39 0.57
N ARG A 277 16.42 7.15 1.68
CA ARG A 277 15.00 6.87 1.64
C ARG A 277 14.21 8.15 1.87
N VAL A 278 13.32 8.48 0.97
CA VAL A 278 12.40 9.61 1.08
C VAL A 278 10.97 9.09 1.09
N ARG A 279 10.19 9.49 2.10
CA ARG A 279 8.74 9.27 2.13
C ARG A 279 8.05 10.59 1.79
N ALA A 280 7.07 10.51 0.88
CA ALA A 280 6.31 11.69 0.46
C ALA A 280 4.84 11.32 0.25
N GLN A 281 3.92 11.96 0.95
CA GLN A 281 2.50 11.62 0.95
C GLN A 281 1.63 12.68 0.28
N VAL A 282 0.46 12.27 -0.18
CA VAL A 282 -0.60 13.16 -0.67
C VAL A 282 -1.30 13.77 0.55
N GLU A 283 -0.99 15.04 0.86
CA GLU A 283 -1.44 15.72 2.07
C GLU A 283 -2.96 15.68 2.25
N ALA A 284 -3.73 15.95 1.19
CA ALA A 284 -5.20 15.95 1.27
C ALA A 284 -5.77 14.59 1.73
N ARG A 285 -5.10 13.48 1.39
CA ARG A 285 -5.53 12.14 1.82
C ARG A 285 -5.24 11.91 3.29
N TRP A 286 -4.08 12.31 3.76
CA TRP A 286 -3.75 12.27 5.17
C TRP A 286 -4.75 13.08 6.00
N GLN A 287 -5.03 14.32 5.61
CA GLN A 287 -5.96 15.20 6.31
C GLN A 287 -7.39 14.64 6.32
N SER A 288 -7.84 14.00 5.23
CA SER A 288 -9.14 13.33 5.19
C SER A 288 -9.24 12.20 6.23
N LEU A 289 -8.20 11.35 6.32
CA LEU A 289 -8.19 10.26 7.29
C LEU A 289 -8.04 10.77 8.74
N ARG A 290 -7.21 11.80 8.94
CA ARG A 290 -7.04 12.45 10.23
C ARG A 290 -8.39 12.98 10.78
N LYS A 291 -9.14 13.66 9.92
CA LYS A 291 -10.49 14.16 10.26
C LYS A 291 -11.47 13.02 10.56
N ALA A 292 -11.36 11.88 9.86
CA ALA A 292 -12.25 10.73 10.07
C ALA A 292 -12.08 10.06 11.43
N VAL A 293 -10.91 10.20 12.07
CA VAL A 293 -10.60 9.60 13.39
C VAL A 293 -10.52 10.64 14.51
N GLU A 294 -10.72 11.91 14.22
CA GLU A 294 -10.77 12.98 15.19
C GLU A 294 -12.03 12.85 16.05
N VAL A 295 -11.86 12.87 17.36
CA VAL A 295 -12.98 12.77 18.31
C VAL A 295 -13.38 14.18 18.69
N ALA A 296 -14.67 14.51 18.55
CA ALA A 296 -15.20 15.75 19.08
C ALA A 296 -14.97 15.81 20.60
N ALA A 297 -14.54 16.95 21.09
CA ALA A 297 -14.23 17.22 22.49
C ALA A 297 -15.43 17.02 23.42
#